data_2196cd821dfb8d1aeef35b0271d009dd
#
_entry.id   2196cd821dfb8d1aeef35b0271d009dd
#
_cell.length_a   1.000
_cell.length_b   1.000
_cell.length_c   1.000
_cell.angle_alpha   90.00
_cell.angle_beta   90.00
_cell.angle_gamma   90.00
#
_symmetry.space_group_name_H-M   'P 1'
#
loop_
_entity.id
_entity.type
_entity.pdbx_description
1 polymer ?
#
loop_
_entity_poly.entity_id
_entity_poly.type
_entity_poly.pdbx_seq_one_letter_code
_entity_poly.pdbx_strand_id
1 'polypeptide(L)'
;MSLRSKIYGYSSVLFAVLLIAVNLSVYIVFERITMSNEIKRVEAEAGSIVTGVRDSAESIPPDDLLRAYAPVEGMLRIVNEDGTSSDPVTTATEPQMNEMLSKLPYKYESQKKSEYTRVGEMEYVWVSVPVIWPDGEVVNVQVTESVADTENGLSVLRTVLVVVTIIALIPAIISSRILANRMTRPIQQMTRTMSDIQSSGQFKRLPLAAQSKDELSTMGQTFNRMMDLLESNFERQERFVSDASHELKTPLTIIESYASLLQRRGKERPEVFDEAVEAILSESVRMREMTEQLLLLAKQPEQWNIQLERLDITRLAQESTRAFREAYHREVDCDDPGSIWVISDESKLKQMLFILLDNARKYSEDAIEVRLEAKGQECRICIVDSGIGMPEEELSKVFDRFYRVDPARTRSGGASGSGLGLSLAKDIAGAIGARVELKSAEGVGTEASIILPVSVQTTLFS
;
A
#
# COMPACT_ATOMS: atom_id res chain seq x y z
N MET A 1 -16.27 8.57 -16.00
CA MET A 1 -16.47 9.14 -14.65
C MET A 1 -15.19 9.06 -13.86
N SER A 2 -14.77 10.14 -13.21
CA SER A 2 -13.57 10.15 -12.36
C SER A 2 -13.78 9.29 -11.08
N LEU A 3 -12.71 8.78 -10.49
CA LEU A 3 -12.75 8.05 -9.20
C LEU A 3 -13.47 8.87 -8.12
N ARG A 4 -13.22 10.18 -8.08
CA ARG A 4 -13.90 11.13 -7.19
C ARG A 4 -15.42 11.10 -7.35
N SER A 5 -15.91 11.13 -8.60
CA SER A 5 -17.35 11.12 -8.90
C SER A 5 -17.99 9.78 -8.50
N LYS A 6 -17.27 8.68 -8.65
CA LYS A 6 -17.75 7.35 -8.23
C LYS A 6 -17.87 7.26 -6.70
N ILE A 7 -16.84 7.66 -5.95
CA ILE A 7 -16.87 7.62 -4.47
C ILE A 7 -17.99 8.51 -3.96
N TYR A 8 -18.06 9.77 -4.43
CA TYR A 8 -19.12 10.69 -4.07
C TYR A 8 -20.52 10.11 -4.36
N GLY A 9 -20.74 9.60 -5.57
CA GLY A 9 -22.02 9.04 -5.99
C GLY A 9 -22.43 7.83 -5.15
N TYR A 10 -21.57 6.84 -5.02
CA TYR A 10 -21.88 5.63 -4.24
C TYR A 10 -22.13 5.93 -2.76
N SER A 11 -21.32 6.78 -2.13
CA SER A 11 -21.52 7.15 -0.72
C SER A 11 -22.85 7.91 -0.52
N SER A 12 -23.17 8.87 -1.40
CA SER A 12 -24.42 9.64 -1.29
C SER A 12 -25.65 8.75 -1.49
N VAL A 13 -25.62 7.84 -2.48
CA VAL A 13 -26.73 6.90 -2.73
C VAL A 13 -26.88 5.93 -1.55
N LEU A 14 -25.77 5.39 -1.04
CA LEU A 14 -25.79 4.48 0.10
C LEU A 14 -26.42 5.13 1.34
N PHE A 15 -26.02 6.35 1.67
CA PHE A 15 -26.61 7.11 2.79
C PHE A 15 -28.10 7.39 2.57
N ALA A 16 -28.52 7.77 1.35
CA ALA A 16 -29.91 7.99 1.05
C ALA A 16 -30.77 6.72 1.21
N VAL A 17 -30.32 5.60 0.69
CA VAL A 17 -31.00 4.30 0.80
C VAL A 17 -31.11 3.87 2.26
N LEU A 18 -30.02 3.98 3.02
CA LEU A 18 -30.02 3.61 4.44
C LEU A 18 -30.98 4.47 5.26
N LEU A 19 -30.98 5.78 5.01
CA LEU A 19 -31.87 6.71 5.71
C LEU A 19 -33.35 6.45 5.40
N ILE A 20 -33.67 6.18 4.13
CA ILE A 20 -35.02 5.81 3.70
C ILE A 20 -35.45 4.50 4.35
N ALA A 21 -34.58 3.48 4.38
CA ALA A 21 -34.86 2.19 4.97
C ALA A 21 -35.13 2.29 6.49
N VAL A 22 -34.33 3.09 7.21
CA VAL A 22 -34.54 3.35 8.63
C VAL A 22 -35.88 4.05 8.88
N ASN A 23 -36.17 5.13 8.14
CA ASN A 23 -37.41 5.88 8.31
C ASN A 23 -38.64 5.05 7.95
N LEU A 24 -38.56 4.22 6.90
CA LEU A 24 -39.62 3.29 6.55
C LEU A 24 -39.86 2.26 7.67
N SER A 25 -38.77 1.71 8.25
CA SER A 25 -38.89 0.80 9.38
C SER A 25 -39.54 1.44 10.61
N VAL A 26 -39.14 2.68 10.92
CA VAL A 26 -39.75 3.46 12.03
C VAL A 26 -41.24 3.65 11.77
N TYR A 27 -41.63 4.06 10.56
CA TYR A 27 -43.02 4.26 10.19
C TYR A 27 -43.84 2.95 10.36
N ILE A 28 -43.37 1.85 9.77
CA ILE A 28 -44.09 0.55 9.84
C ILE A 28 -44.25 0.05 11.29
N VAL A 29 -43.20 0.16 12.09
CA VAL A 29 -43.26 -0.26 13.51
C VAL A 29 -44.21 0.62 14.29
N PHE A 30 -44.12 1.93 14.11
CA PHE A 30 -45.00 2.87 14.80
C PHE A 30 -46.48 2.67 14.41
N GLU A 31 -46.76 2.52 13.11
CA GLU A 31 -48.11 2.23 12.60
C GLU A 31 -48.69 0.97 13.24
N ARG A 32 -47.92 -0.13 13.27
CA ARG A 32 -48.37 -1.38 13.90
C ARG A 32 -48.67 -1.25 15.39
N ILE A 33 -47.79 -0.54 16.13
CA ILE A 33 -47.96 -0.34 17.58
C ILE A 33 -49.20 0.51 17.82
N THR A 34 -49.34 1.62 17.08
CA THR A 34 -50.45 2.56 17.29
C THR A 34 -51.79 1.90 16.97
N MET A 35 -51.88 1.17 15.82
CA MET A 35 -53.07 0.45 15.43
C MET A 35 -53.43 -0.66 16.42
N SER A 36 -52.44 -1.42 16.91
CA SER A 36 -52.66 -2.44 17.94
C SER A 36 -53.17 -1.84 19.24
N ASN A 37 -52.67 -0.67 19.64
CA ASN A 37 -53.13 0.03 20.83
C ASN A 37 -54.57 0.53 20.67
N GLU A 38 -54.94 1.00 19.49
CA GLU A 38 -56.27 1.45 19.16
C GLU A 38 -57.31 0.35 19.25
N ILE A 39 -57.01 -0.84 18.68
CA ILE A 39 -57.89 -2.01 18.87
C ILE A 39 -58.08 -2.32 20.33
N LYS A 40 -57.00 -2.39 21.13
CA LYS A 40 -57.09 -2.69 22.59
C LYS A 40 -57.89 -1.64 23.31
N ARG A 41 -57.80 -0.36 22.93
CA ARG A 41 -58.61 0.71 23.56
C ARG A 41 -60.08 0.50 23.31
N VAL A 42 -60.47 0.30 22.04
CA VAL A 42 -61.88 0.07 21.66
C VAL A 42 -62.39 -1.24 22.26
N GLU A 43 -61.56 -2.28 22.34
CA GLU A 43 -61.93 -3.54 23.03
C GLU A 43 -62.22 -3.36 24.55
N ALA A 44 -61.39 -2.55 25.22
CA ALA A 44 -61.59 -2.22 26.64
C ALA A 44 -62.86 -1.39 26.85
N GLU A 45 -63.11 -0.43 25.96
CA GLU A 45 -64.31 0.39 25.96
C GLU A 45 -65.57 -0.44 25.74
N ALA A 46 -65.56 -1.33 24.72
CA ALA A 46 -66.64 -2.27 24.49
C ALA A 46 -66.91 -3.17 25.71
N GLY A 47 -65.86 -3.66 26.41
CA GLY A 47 -66.00 -4.40 27.64
C GLY A 47 -66.63 -3.61 28.77
N SER A 48 -66.30 -2.34 28.87
CA SER A 48 -66.93 -1.42 29.86
C SER A 48 -68.39 -1.17 29.57
N ILE A 49 -68.73 -0.96 28.33
CA ILE A 49 -70.12 -0.78 27.86
C ILE A 49 -70.93 -2.00 28.19
N VAL A 50 -70.45 -3.19 27.82
CA VAL A 50 -71.09 -4.46 28.10
C VAL A 50 -71.38 -4.64 29.59
N THR A 51 -70.40 -4.33 30.46
CA THR A 51 -70.53 -4.43 31.92
C THR A 51 -71.57 -3.44 32.43
N GLY A 52 -71.51 -2.17 31.98
CA GLY A 52 -72.44 -1.12 32.33
C GLY A 52 -73.88 -1.43 31.92
N VAL A 53 -74.02 -1.95 30.69
CA VAL A 53 -75.38 -2.39 30.22
C VAL A 53 -75.90 -3.52 31.06
N ARG A 54 -75.12 -4.53 31.37
CA ARG A 54 -75.55 -5.66 32.20
C ARG A 54 -75.98 -5.23 33.61
N ASP A 55 -75.23 -4.36 34.25
CA ASP A 55 -75.41 -3.95 35.60
C ASP A 55 -76.62 -2.95 35.82
N SER A 56 -76.97 -2.22 34.74
CA SER A 56 -77.98 -1.17 34.72
C SER A 56 -79.27 -1.60 33.99
N ALA A 57 -79.29 -2.70 33.31
CA ALA A 57 -80.42 -3.16 32.46
C ALA A 57 -81.76 -3.48 33.22
N GLU A 58 -81.70 -3.72 34.56
CA GLU A 58 -82.90 -3.92 35.36
C GLU A 58 -83.67 -2.61 35.64
N SER A 59 -82.99 -1.44 35.49
CA SER A 59 -83.53 -0.17 35.94
C SER A 59 -83.77 0.86 34.84
N ILE A 60 -83.13 0.70 33.64
CA ILE A 60 -83.15 1.64 32.53
C ILE A 60 -83.52 0.93 31.25
N PRO A 61 -84.34 1.48 30.34
CA PRO A 61 -84.61 0.92 29.01
C PRO A 61 -83.38 0.72 28.23
N PRO A 62 -83.20 -0.42 27.47
CA PRO A 62 -82.00 -0.70 26.73
C PRO A 62 -81.56 0.38 25.76
N ASP A 63 -82.47 1.03 25.04
CA ASP A 63 -82.17 2.09 24.09
C ASP A 63 -81.58 3.35 24.76
N ASP A 64 -82.02 3.71 25.93
CA ASP A 64 -81.49 4.83 26.68
C ASP A 64 -80.06 4.53 27.23
N LEU A 65 -79.85 3.26 27.64
CA LEU A 65 -78.55 2.79 28.05
C LEU A 65 -77.55 2.85 26.91
N LEU A 66 -77.89 2.36 25.70
CA LEU A 66 -77.02 2.41 24.56
C LEU A 66 -76.66 3.85 24.18
N ARG A 67 -77.62 4.81 24.29
CA ARG A 67 -77.33 6.21 24.04
C ARG A 67 -76.35 6.83 25.05
N ALA A 68 -76.38 6.41 26.29
CA ALA A 68 -75.51 6.91 27.34
C ALA A 68 -74.06 6.43 27.16
N TYR A 69 -73.86 5.31 26.49
CA TYR A 69 -72.53 4.67 26.27
C TYR A 69 -72.06 4.81 24.83
N ALA A 70 -72.80 5.44 23.92
CA ALA A 70 -72.38 5.61 22.52
C ALA A 70 -71.08 6.42 22.41
N PRO A 71 -70.06 5.94 21.72
CA PRO A 71 -68.77 6.66 21.55
C PRO A 71 -68.94 7.96 20.78
N VAL A 72 -68.12 8.96 21.07
CA VAL A 72 -68.21 10.32 20.52
C VAL A 72 -68.14 10.37 19.01
N GLU A 73 -67.29 9.59 18.41
CA GLU A 73 -67.09 9.50 16.93
C GLU A 73 -67.32 8.06 16.46
N GLY A 74 -68.37 7.42 16.94
CA GLY A 74 -68.64 6.06 16.64
C GLY A 74 -70.09 5.68 16.71
N MET A 75 -70.39 4.42 16.78
CA MET A 75 -71.73 3.89 16.99
C MET A 75 -71.76 2.65 17.85
N LEU A 76 -72.88 2.44 18.50
CA LEU A 76 -73.25 1.18 19.12
C LEU A 76 -74.42 0.55 18.36
N ARG A 77 -74.34 -0.77 18.19
CA ARG A 77 -75.37 -1.57 17.55
C ARG A 77 -75.51 -2.90 18.24
N ILE A 78 -76.74 -3.37 18.37
CA ILE A 78 -77.03 -4.72 18.82
C ILE A 78 -77.28 -5.58 17.57
N VAL A 79 -76.61 -6.72 17.48
CA VAL A 79 -76.79 -7.71 16.39
C VAL A 79 -77.26 -9.02 16.98
N ASN A 80 -78.45 -9.47 16.56
CA ASN A 80 -79.06 -10.70 17.03
C ASN A 80 -78.48 -11.94 16.30
N GLU A 81 -78.71 -13.15 16.87
CA GLU A 81 -78.25 -14.41 16.24
C GLU A 81 -78.88 -14.67 14.89
N ASP A 82 -80.11 -14.19 14.65
CA ASP A 82 -80.80 -14.32 13.39
C ASP A 82 -80.28 -13.40 12.29
N GLY A 83 -79.27 -12.58 12.60
CA GLY A 83 -78.66 -11.59 11.68
C GLY A 83 -79.42 -10.26 11.59
N THR A 84 -80.46 -10.08 12.38
CA THR A 84 -81.09 -8.76 12.50
C THR A 84 -80.29 -7.84 13.38
N SER A 85 -80.40 -6.53 13.17
CA SER A 85 -79.71 -5.54 14.02
C SER A 85 -80.69 -4.44 14.47
N SER A 86 -80.39 -3.91 15.66
CA SER A 86 -81.04 -2.68 16.10
C SER A 86 -80.62 -1.50 15.20
N ASP A 87 -81.40 -0.42 15.24
CA ASP A 87 -80.93 0.85 14.66
C ASP A 87 -79.63 1.30 15.37
N PRO A 88 -78.63 1.75 14.62
CA PRO A 88 -77.38 2.20 15.21
C PRO A 88 -77.60 3.42 16.10
N VAL A 89 -77.07 3.34 17.30
CA VAL A 89 -77.06 4.46 18.25
C VAL A 89 -75.70 5.17 18.13
N THR A 90 -75.78 6.44 17.79
CA THR A 90 -74.57 7.29 17.63
C THR A 90 -74.78 8.64 18.30
N THR A 91 -73.71 9.23 18.78
CA THR A 91 -73.69 10.60 19.27
C THR A 91 -73.14 11.57 18.23
N ALA A 92 -72.79 11.08 17.03
CA ALA A 92 -72.31 11.94 15.93
C ALA A 92 -73.36 12.96 15.55
N THR A 93 -73.01 14.20 15.53
CA THR A 93 -73.89 15.35 15.22
C THR A 93 -74.01 15.61 13.72
N GLU A 94 -73.10 15.08 12.92
CA GLU A 94 -73.12 15.30 11.49
C GLU A 94 -74.01 14.27 10.75
N PRO A 95 -74.99 14.70 9.94
CA PRO A 95 -75.89 13.81 9.23
C PRO A 95 -75.17 12.84 8.26
N GLN A 96 -74.06 13.30 7.67
CA GLN A 96 -73.26 12.49 6.74
C GLN A 96 -72.52 11.34 7.49
N MET A 97 -72.01 11.61 8.67
CA MET A 97 -71.36 10.61 9.53
C MET A 97 -72.37 9.54 9.93
N ASN A 98 -73.55 9.91 10.33
CA ASN A 98 -74.64 8.97 10.68
C ASN A 98 -75.04 8.07 9.52
N GLU A 99 -75.13 8.62 8.29
CA GLU A 99 -75.40 7.82 7.11
C GLU A 99 -74.23 6.85 6.79
N MET A 100 -73.01 7.27 6.96
CA MET A 100 -71.84 6.42 6.73
C MET A 100 -71.76 5.27 7.77
N LEU A 101 -71.94 5.63 9.04
CA LEU A 101 -71.93 4.63 10.13
C LEU A 101 -73.06 3.60 9.98
N SER A 102 -74.26 4.01 9.50
CA SER A 102 -75.36 3.07 9.27
C SER A 102 -75.10 2.05 8.17
N LYS A 103 -74.22 2.39 7.20
CA LYS A 103 -73.79 1.50 6.10
C LYS A 103 -72.67 0.52 6.45
N LEU A 104 -72.09 0.63 7.69
CA LEU A 104 -71.08 -0.32 8.13
C LEU A 104 -71.61 -1.72 8.23
N PRO A 105 -70.84 -2.71 7.72
CA PRO A 105 -71.23 -4.09 7.77
C PRO A 105 -71.35 -4.58 9.22
N TYR A 106 -72.36 -5.35 9.51
CA TYR A 106 -72.57 -6.00 10.78
C TYR A 106 -72.75 -7.49 10.58
N LYS A 107 -72.28 -8.25 11.58
CA LYS A 107 -72.40 -9.71 11.55
C LYS A 107 -72.42 -10.21 12.99
N TYR A 108 -73.28 -11.22 13.23
CA TYR A 108 -73.25 -11.93 14.51
C TYR A 108 -71.96 -12.76 14.58
N GLU A 109 -71.24 -12.64 15.65
CA GLU A 109 -70.02 -13.41 15.95
C GLU A 109 -70.17 -14.12 17.31
N SER A 110 -69.94 -15.46 17.32
CA SER A 110 -70.07 -16.27 18.53
C SER A 110 -68.98 -16.02 19.59
N GLN A 111 -67.94 -15.31 19.24
CA GLN A 111 -66.81 -14.95 20.11
C GLN A 111 -66.49 -13.47 19.94
N LYS A 112 -65.79 -12.87 20.92
CA LYS A 112 -65.29 -11.53 20.80
C LYS A 112 -64.40 -11.44 19.59
N LYS A 113 -64.70 -10.49 18.69
CA LYS A 113 -63.93 -10.22 17.46
C LYS A 113 -63.72 -8.73 17.29
N SER A 114 -62.54 -8.36 16.87
CA SER A 114 -62.15 -7.00 16.52
C SER A 114 -61.52 -6.97 15.15
N GLU A 115 -61.89 -5.99 14.34
CA GLU A 115 -61.39 -5.88 12.95
C GLU A 115 -61.40 -4.41 12.49
N TYR A 116 -60.52 -4.06 11.56
CA TYR A 116 -60.56 -2.79 10.85
C TYR A 116 -61.47 -2.85 9.64
N THR A 117 -62.18 -1.79 9.42
CA THR A 117 -63.02 -1.67 8.22
C THR A 117 -62.89 -0.26 7.69
N ARG A 118 -62.87 -0.14 6.35
CA ARG A 118 -62.83 1.16 5.67
C ARG A 118 -64.16 1.41 4.99
N VAL A 119 -64.71 2.60 5.26
CA VAL A 119 -65.93 3.07 4.58
C VAL A 119 -65.68 4.46 4.02
N GLY A 120 -65.63 4.53 2.70
CA GLY A 120 -65.19 5.76 1.98
C GLY A 120 -63.71 6.04 2.23
N GLU A 121 -63.39 7.22 2.72
CA GLU A 121 -62.02 7.66 3.05
C GLU A 121 -61.68 7.47 4.53
N MET A 122 -62.59 7.01 5.38
CA MET A 122 -62.42 6.88 6.83
C MET A 122 -62.23 5.41 7.22
N GLU A 123 -61.33 5.18 8.13
CA GLU A 123 -61.07 3.87 8.73
C GLU A 123 -61.73 3.81 10.12
N TYR A 124 -62.30 2.63 10.43
CA TYR A 124 -63.01 2.38 11.66
C TYR A 124 -62.49 1.07 12.26
N VAL A 125 -62.45 1.03 13.58
CA VAL A 125 -62.31 -0.21 14.37
C VAL A 125 -63.67 -0.64 14.86
N TRP A 126 -64.05 -1.85 14.60
CA TRP A 126 -65.24 -2.41 15.22
C TRP A 126 -64.90 -3.60 16.09
N VAL A 127 -65.58 -3.65 17.22
CA VAL A 127 -65.45 -4.73 18.20
C VAL A 127 -66.84 -5.30 18.47
N SER A 128 -66.99 -6.61 18.29
CA SER A 128 -68.21 -7.33 18.59
C SER A 128 -67.99 -8.19 19.82
N VAL A 129 -68.86 -8.02 20.82
CA VAL A 129 -68.82 -8.75 22.10
C VAL A 129 -70.14 -9.45 22.33
N PRO A 130 -70.17 -10.79 22.43
CA PRO A 130 -71.38 -11.54 22.76
C PRO A 130 -71.78 -11.30 24.25
N VAL A 131 -73.06 -11.02 24.47
CA VAL A 131 -73.65 -10.70 25.80
C VAL A 131 -74.97 -11.38 25.94
N ILE A 132 -75.30 -11.81 27.12
CA ILE A 132 -76.69 -12.24 27.49
C ILE A 132 -77.50 -10.98 27.82
N TRP A 133 -78.48 -10.74 26.97
CA TRP A 133 -79.38 -9.61 27.13
C TRP A 133 -80.40 -9.82 28.29
N PRO A 134 -81.05 -8.79 28.86
CA PRO A 134 -81.98 -8.94 29.95
C PRO A 134 -83.17 -9.83 29.69
N ASP A 135 -83.58 -10.05 28.47
CA ASP A 135 -84.64 -10.99 28.06
C ASP A 135 -84.15 -12.45 27.95
N GLY A 136 -82.87 -12.72 28.22
CA GLY A 136 -82.23 -14.05 28.14
C GLY A 136 -81.66 -14.42 26.78
N GLU A 137 -81.84 -13.61 25.76
CA GLU A 137 -81.26 -13.87 24.41
C GLU A 137 -79.76 -13.53 24.40
N VAL A 138 -78.98 -14.24 23.53
CA VAL A 138 -77.57 -13.90 23.31
C VAL A 138 -77.49 -12.97 22.12
N VAL A 139 -77.01 -11.75 22.37
CA VAL A 139 -76.82 -10.72 21.35
C VAL A 139 -75.37 -10.26 21.30
N ASN A 140 -74.95 -9.68 20.19
CA ASN A 140 -73.66 -9.04 20.08
C ASN A 140 -73.80 -7.53 20.24
N VAL A 141 -73.09 -6.97 21.19
CA VAL A 141 -72.88 -5.51 21.25
C VAL A 141 -71.68 -5.18 20.35
N GLN A 142 -71.99 -4.50 19.26
CA GLN A 142 -70.97 -4.05 18.32
C GLN A 142 -70.68 -2.56 18.56
N VAL A 143 -69.45 -2.29 18.98
CA VAL A 143 -68.91 -0.95 19.15
C VAL A 143 -68.05 -0.65 17.92
N THR A 144 -68.32 0.48 17.29
CA THR A 144 -67.52 0.92 16.15
C THR A 144 -67.07 2.33 16.42
N GLU A 145 -65.78 2.59 16.20
CA GLU A 145 -65.14 3.86 16.48
C GLU A 145 -64.24 4.31 15.34
N SER A 146 -64.21 5.60 15.04
CA SER A 146 -63.35 6.21 14.06
C SER A 146 -61.90 6.20 14.48
N VAL A 147 -61.00 5.87 13.60
CA VAL A 147 -59.55 6.00 13.83
C VAL A 147 -58.94 7.26 13.17
N ALA A 148 -59.75 8.23 12.82
CA ALA A 148 -59.35 9.44 12.14
C ALA A 148 -58.21 10.20 12.86
N ASP A 149 -58.27 10.30 14.18
CA ASP A 149 -57.23 10.96 14.99
C ASP A 149 -55.89 10.19 14.91
N THR A 150 -55.99 8.87 14.88
CA THR A 150 -54.80 7.98 14.71
C THR A 150 -54.20 8.13 13.32
N GLU A 151 -55.05 8.17 12.27
CA GLU A 151 -54.60 8.42 10.88
C GLU A 151 -53.95 9.79 10.74
N ASN A 152 -54.55 10.84 11.34
CA ASN A 152 -53.95 12.18 11.35
C ASN A 152 -52.58 12.17 12.02
N GLY A 153 -52.44 11.50 13.16
CA GLY A 153 -51.15 11.29 13.85
C GLY A 153 -50.12 10.62 12.97
N LEU A 154 -50.47 9.56 12.24
CA LEU A 154 -49.61 8.85 11.30
C LEU A 154 -49.23 9.73 10.09
N SER A 155 -50.15 10.56 9.62
CA SER A 155 -49.89 11.53 8.53
C SER A 155 -48.85 12.58 8.94
N VAL A 156 -48.98 13.12 10.16
CA VAL A 156 -47.99 14.04 10.75
C VAL A 156 -46.62 13.36 10.87
N LEU A 157 -46.58 12.13 11.43
CA LEU A 157 -45.36 11.38 11.55
C LEU A 157 -44.67 11.17 10.17
N ARG A 158 -45.43 10.76 9.14
CA ARG A 158 -44.95 10.60 7.77
C ARG A 158 -44.32 11.90 7.25
N THR A 159 -45.01 13.04 7.43
CA THR A 159 -44.51 14.34 7.00
C THR A 159 -43.21 14.72 7.71
N VAL A 160 -43.13 14.50 9.03
CA VAL A 160 -41.92 14.76 9.82
C VAL A 160 -40.75 13.89 9.35
N LEU A 161 -40.98 12.60 9.13
CA LEU A 161 -39.94 11.69 8.65
C LEU A 161 -39.42 12.08 7.26
N VAL A 162 -40.26 12.53 6.35
CA VAL A 162 -39.87 13.05 5.02
C VAL A 162 -39.00 14.31 5.18
N VAL A 163 -39.44 15.27 5.98
CA VAL A 163 -38.69 16.53 6.21
C VAL A 163 -37.32 16.24 6.83
N VAL A 164 -37.29 15.39 7.86
CA VAL A 164 -36.03 14.98 8.53
C VAL A 164 -35.11 14.27 7.54
N THR A 165 -35.66 13.42 6.66
CA THR A 165 -34.88 12.76 5.59
C THR A 165 -34.20 13.78 4.67
N ILE A 166 -34.94 14.79 4.21
CA ILE A 166 -34.39 15.83 3.31
C ILE A 166 -33.29 16.63 4.03
N ILE A 167 -33.54 17.05 5.28
CA ILE A 167 -32.57 17.81 6.07
C ILE A 167 -31.30 17.00 6.32
N ALA A 168 -31.41 15.71 6.64
CA ALA A 168 -30.28 14.84 6.94
C ALA A 168 -29.45 14.50 5.69
N LEU A 169 -30.05 14.52 4.50
CA LEU A 169 -29.30 14.29 3.25
C LEU A 169 -28.29 15.41 2.93
N ILE A 170 -28.57 16.64 3.32
CA ILE A 170 -27.68 17.78 3.03
C ILE A 170 -26.28 17.58 3.62
N PRO A 171 -26.09 17.37 4.94
CA PRO A 171 -24.78 17.15 5.52
C PRO A 171 -24.14 15.85 5.04
N ALA A 172 -24.91 14.81 4.74
CA ALA A 172 -24.41 13.55 4.20
C ALA A 172 -23.76 13.75 2.80
N ILE A 173 -24.41 14.51 1.93
CA ILE A 173 -23.90 14.87 0.60
C ILE A 173 -22.62 15.72 0.71
N ILE A 174 -22.62 16.71 1.61
CA ILE A 174 -21.45 17.58 1.83
C ILE A 174 -20.27 16.76 2.36
N SER A 175 -20.50 15.91 3.36
CA SER A 175 -19.47 15.04 3.94
C SER A 175 -18.89 14.06 2.92
N SER A 176 -19.74 13.44 2.10
CA SER A 176 -19.31 12.58 0.97
C SER A 176 -18.39 13.30 0.01
N ARG A 177 -18.72 14.58 -0.31
CA ARG A 177 -17.90 15.39 -1.22
C ARG A 177 -16.54 15.76 -0.63
N ILE A 178 -16.52 16.12 0.66
CA ILE A 178 -15.28 16.45 1.38
C ILE A 178 -14.39 15.21 1.45
N LEU A 179 -14.94 14.07 1.84
CA LEU A 179 -14.21 12.80 1.95
C LEU A 179 -13.62 12.38 0.59
N ALA A 180 -14.44 12.37 -0.46
CA ALA A 180 -13.99 12.03 -1.81
C ALA A 180 -12.84 12.95 -2.27
N ASN A 181 -12.89 14.25 -1.95
CA ASN A 181 -11.82 15.18 -2.30
C ASN A 181 -10.53 14.90 -1.52
N ARG A 182 -10.62 14.68 -0.20
CA ARG A 182 -9.46 14.42 0.64
C ARG A 182 -8.73 13.15 0.24
N MET A 183 -9.47 12.09 -0.12
CA MET A 183 -8.88 10.82 -0.53
C MET A 183 -8.32 10.84 -1.97
N THR A 184 -9.00 11.54 -2.90
CA THR A 184 -8.63 11.44 -4.33
C THR A 184 -7.57 12.45 -4.75
N ARG A 185 -7.47 13.60 -4.07
CA ARG A 185 -6.54 14.68 -4.44
C ARG A 185 -5.07 14.26 -4.38
N PRO A 186 -4.57 13.60 -3.31
CA PRO A 186 -3.19 13.10 -3.26
C PRO A 186 -2.88 12.10 -4.38
N ILE A 187 -3.80 11.17 -4.64
CA ILE A 187 -3.63 10.16 -5.70
C ILE A 187 -3.52 10.83 -7.08
N GLN A 188 -4.34 11.84 -7.36
CA GLN A 188 -4.27 12.59 -8.61
C GLN A 188 -2.95 13.38 -8.74
N GLN A 189 -2.45 13.95 -7.65
CA GLN A 189 -1.15 14.62 -7.65
C GLN A 189 -0.02 13.63 -7.98
N MET A 190 -0.02 12.45 -7.35
CA MET A 190 0.95 11.38 -7.67
C MET A 190 0.90 10.99 -9.14
N THR A 191 -0.30 10.72 -9.67
CA THR A 191 -0.47 10.36 -11.08
C THR A 191 0.04 11.45 -12.03
N ARG A 192 -0.22 12.72 -11.72
CA ARG A 192 0.28 13.85 -12.52
C ARG A 192 1.80 13.94 -12.46
N THR A 193 2.40 13.86 -11.27
CA THR A 193 3.87 13.89 -11.11
C THR A 193 4.52 12.74 -11.87
N MET A 194 3.94 11.52 -11.80
CA MET A 194 4.43 10.37 -12.58
C MET A 194 4.36 10.63 -14.09
N SER A 195 3.26 11.21 -14.58
CA SER A 195 3.10 11.58 -16.00
C SER A 195 4.09 12.67 -16.42
N ASP A 196 4.33 13.65 -15.55
CA ASP A 196 5.32 14.72 -15.79
C ASP A 196 6.74 14.15 -15.89
N ILE A 197 7.11 13.22 -14.98
CA ILE A 197 8.41 12.53 -15.03
C ILE A 197 8.54 11.75 -16.33
N GLN A 198 7.51 11.00 -16.72
CA GLN A 198 7.51 10.21 -17.95
C GLN A 198 7.72 11.09 -19.21
N SER A 199 7.12 12.27 -19.23
CA SER A 199 7.19 13.17 -20.40
C SER A 199 8.44 14.05 -20.43
N SER A 200 8.95 14.48 -19.26
CA SER A 200 10.10 15.39 -19.15
C SER A 200 11.43 14.70 -18.91
N GLY A 201 11.42 13.45 -18.44
CA GLY A 201 12.63 12.74 -18.00
C GLY A 201 13.25 13.29 -16.70
N GLN A 202 12.62 14.27 -16.05
CA GLN A 202 13.14 14.91 -14.84
C GLN A 202 12.61 14.19 -13.59
N PHE A 203 13.48 13.85 -12.65
CA PHE A 203 13.12 13.24 -11.38
C PHE A 203 12.49 14.29 -10.46
N LYS A 204 11.14 14.26 -10.34
CA LYS A 204 10.38 15.17 -9.47
C LYS A 204 9.92 14.44 -8.23
N ARG A 205 9.86 15.16 -7.08
CA ARG A 205 9.34 14.65 -5.81
C ARG A 205 7.92 15.11 -5.59
N LEU A 206 7.17 14.29 -4.87
CA LEU A 206 5.85 14.67 -4.39
C LEU A 206 5.98 15.62 -3.20
N PRO A 207 5.21 16.71 -3.16
CA PRO A 207 5.13 17.53 -1.97
C PRO A 207 4.40 16.74 -0.88
N LEU A 208 5.10 16.33 0.16
CA LEU A 208 4.54 15.60 1.30
C LEU A 208 4.10 16.60 2.37
N ALA A 209 2.88 16.43 2.89
CA ALA A 209 2.46 17.13 4.11
C ALA A 209 3.28 16.57 5.29
N ALA A 210 4.03 17.43 5.95
CA ALA A 210 5.10 17.08 6.91
C ALA A 210 4.64 16.30 8.17
N GLN A 211 3.34 16.03 8.37
CA GLN A 211 2.83 15.47 9.63
C GLN A 211 1.78 14.36 9.49
N SER A 212 1.40 13.93 8.29
CA SER A 212 0.46 12.83 8.15
C SER A 212 1.20 11.49 8.25
N LYS A 213 0.71 10.59 9.12
CA LYS A 213 1.19 9.21 9.28
C LYS A 213 0.24 8.20 8.63
N ASP A 214 -0.60 8.65 7.69
CA ASP A 214 -1.52 7.78 6.98
C ASP A 214 -0.83 7.00 5.84
N GLU A 215 -1.53 6.03 5.30
CA GLU A 215 -1.05 5.15 4.22
C GLU A 215 -0.69 5.94 2.95
N LEU A 216 -1.40 7.03 2.66
CA LEU A 216 -1.12 7.90 1.51
C LEU A 216 0.19 8.65 1.67
N SER A 217 0.49 9.13 2.88
CA SER A 217 1.77 9.76 3.21
C SER A 217 2.93 8.77 3.10
N THR A 218 2.75 7.55 3.62
CA THR A 218 3.74 6.46 3.52
C THR A 218 4.01 6.10 2.05
N MET A 219 2.97 6.02 1.22
CA MET A 219 3.10 5.78 -0.22
C MET A 219 3.87 6.91 -0.91
N GLY A 220 3.59 8.17 -0.56
CA GLY A 220 4.32 9.32 -1.08
C GLY A 220 5.79 9.34 -0.68
N GLN A 221 6.13 8.99 0.57
CA GLN A 221 7.52 8.84 1.04
C GLN A 221 8.25 7.72 0.31
N THR A 222 7.60 6.57 0.14
CA THR A 222 8.17 5.43 -0.59
C THR A 222 8.43 5.79 -2.05
N PHE A 223 7.51 6.52 -2.68
CA PHE A 223 7.69 7.05 -4.03
C PHE A 223 8.89 8.00 -4.11
N ASN A 224 9.02 8.96 -3.20
CA ASN A 224 10.15 9.89 -3.19
C ASN A 224 11.47 9.16 -2.99
N ARG A 225 11.53 8.17 -2.09
CA ARG A 225 12.73 7.32 -1.90
C ARG A 225 13.09 6.54 -3.16
N MET A 226 12.09 6.01 -3.89
CA MET A 226 12.32 5.36 -5.17
C MET A 226 12.88 6.33 -6.21
N MET A 227 12.37 7.59 -6.26
CA MET A 227 12.89 8.62 -7.15
C MET A 227 14.32 9.00 -6.83
N ASP A 228 14.67 9.14 -5.53
CA ASP A 228 16.05 9.40 -5.08
C ASP A 228 17.00 8.28 -5.54
N LEU A 229 16.58 7.04 -5.41
CA LEU A 229 17.35 5.88 -5.85
C LEU A 229 17.53 5.86 -7.37
N LEU A 230 16.46 6.13 -8.13
CA LEU A 230 16.53 6.17 -9.60
C LEU A 230 17.43 7.31 -10.10
N GLU A 231 17.31 8.51 -9.52
CA GLU A 231 18.15 9.65 -9.89
C GLU A 231 19.63 9.37 -9.58
N SER A 232 19.92 8.86 -8.38
CA SER A 232 21.30 8.48 -8.01
C SER A 232 21.89 7.42 -8.94
N ASN A 233 21.09 6.42 -9.34
CA ASN A 233 21.54 5.40 -10.29
C ASN A 233 21.77 5.98 -11.70
N PHE A 234 20.87 6.87 -12.15
CA PHE A 234 21.00 7.53 -13.44
C PHE A 234 22.25 8.42 -13.51
N GLU A 235 22.50 9.23 -12.47
CA GLU A 235 23.71 10.06 -12.38
C GLU A 235 25.00 9.23 -12.35
N ARG A 236 24.98 8.07 -11.66
CA ARG A 236 26.12 7.13 -11.66
C ARG A 236 26.36 6.55 -13.04
N GLN A 237 25.29 6.19 -13.76
CA GLN A 237 25.37 5.65 -15.10
C GLN A 237 25.88 6.71 -16.10
N GLU A 238 25.39 7.95 -16.01
CA GLU A 238 25.82 9.05 -16.87
C GLU A 238 27.33 9.36 -16.68
N ARG A 239 27.75 9.45 -15.40
CA ARG A 239 29.18 9.61 -15.05
C ARG A 239 30.03 8.47 -15.62
N PHE A 240 29.58 7.23 -15.42
CA PHE A 240 30.30 6.06 -15.93
C PHE A 240 30.50 6.10 -17.45
N VAL A 241 29.48 6.46 -18.24
CA VAL A 241 29.56 6.58 -19.69
C VAL A 241 30.47 7.74 -20.10
N SER A 242 30.38 8.88 -19.43
CA SER A 242 31.21 10.03 -19.66
C SER A 242 32.70 9.71 -19.43
N ASP A 243 33.02 9.15 -18.27
CA ASP A 243 34.36 8.84 -17.82
C ASP A 243 34.99 7.75 -18.72
N ALA A 244 34.23 6.70 -19.05
CA ALA A 244 34.65 5.67 -19.98
C ALA A 244 35.02 6.25 -21.37
N SER A 245 34.17 7.19 -21.84
CA SER A 245 34.42 7.86 -23.12
C SER A 245 35.72 8.69 -23.10
N HIS A 246 35.95 9.40 -22.00
CA HIS A 246 37.19 10.20 -21.84
C HIS A 246 38.44 9.31 -21.75
N GLU A 247 38.37 8.23 -20.95
CA GLU A 247 39.52 7.32 -20.76
C GLU A 247 39.82 6.46 -21.99
N LEU A 248 38.84 6.18 -22.86
CA LEU A 248 39.05 5.52 -24.15
C LEU A 248 39.61 6.47 -25.23
N LYS A 249 39.28 7.76 -25.18
CA LYS A 249 39.73 8.74 -26.19
C LYS A 249 41.26 8.98 -26.11
N THR A 250 41.81 8.99 -24.90
CA THR A 250 43.24 9.26 -24.69
C THR A 250 44.16 8.23 -25.37
N PRO A 251 44.05 6.91 -25.13
CA PRO A 251 44.88 5.90 -25.80
C PRO A 251 44.64 5.89 -27.32
N LEU A 252 43.41 6.10 -27.78
CA LEU A 252 43.10 6.18 -29.20
C LEU A 252 43.85 7.33 -29.86
N THR A 253 43.90 8.51 -29.23
CA THR A 253 44.67 9.66 -29.75
C THR A 253 46.16 9.38 -29.78
N ILE A 254 46.72 8.63 -28.82
CA ILE A 254 48.11 8.20 -28.80
C ILE A 254 48.39 7.26 -29.98
N ILE A 255 47.57 6.26 -30.18
CA ILE A 255 47.66 5.31 -31.32
C ILE A 255 47.60 6.06 -32.65
N GLU A 256 46.65 6.98 -32.84
CA GLU A 256 46.54 7.82 -34.04
C GLU A 256 47.79 8.67 -34.29
N SER A 257 48.35 9.25 -33.21
CA SER A 257 49.54 10.08 -33.28
C SER A 257 50.76 9.27 -33.73
N TYR A 258 51.01 8.12 -33.11
CA TYR A 258 52.12 7.25 -33.50
C TYR A 258 51.92 6.61 -34.87
N ALA A 259 50.72 6.23 -35.25
CA ALA A 259 50.39 5.77 -36.60
C ALA A 259 50.67 6.86 -37.66
N SER A 260 50.29 8.12 -37.36
CA SER A 260 50.62 9.27 -38.22
C SER A 260 52.14 9.54 -38.33
N LEU A 261 52.85 9.35 -37.20
CA LEU A 261 54.30 9.45 -37.15
C LEU A 261 54.96 8.38 -38.00
N LEU A 262 54.52 7.14 -37.92
CA LEU A 262 54.98 6.03 -38.79
C LEU A 262 54.73 6.32 -40.26
N GLN A 263 53.54 6.84 -40.60
CA GLN A 263 53.21 7.18 -41.97
C GLN A 263 54.15 8.24 -42.57
N ARG A 264 54.55 9.23 -41.78
CA ARG A 264 55.37 10.37 -42.22
C ARG A 264 56.90 10.07 -42.24
N ARG A 265 57.40 9.32 -41.20
CA ARG A 265 58.88 9.17 -40.99
C ARG A 265 59.31 7.74 -40.75
N GLY A 266 58.42 6.74 -40.67
CA GLY A 266 58.82 5.37 -40.37
C GLY A 266 59.71 4.68 -41.33
N LYS A 267 59.72 5.13 -42.58
CA LYS A 267 60.65 4.59 -43.63
C LYS A 267 62.05 5.18 -43.57
N GLU A 268 62.22 6.35 -42.94
CA GLU A 268 63.49 7.12 -42.95
C GLU A 268 64.30 6.91 -41.66
N ARG A 269 63.64 6.50 -40.58
CA ARG A 269 64.21 6.33 -39.22
C ARG A 269 63.74 5.05 -38.54
N PRO A 270 64.56 3.98 -38.59
CA PRO A 270 64.17 2.69 -37.92
C PRO A 270 63.91 2.81 -36.45
N GLU A 271 64.65 3.66 -35.74
CA GLU A 271 64.45 3.90 -34.27
C GLU A 271 63.02 4.41 -33.91
N VAL A 272 62.51 5.33 -34.76
CA VAL A 272 61.17 5.90 -34.63
C VAL A 272 60.11 4.85 -34.99
N PHE A 273 60.43 3.91 -35.87
CA PHE A 273 59.54 2.83 -36.25
C PHE A 273 59.32 1.88 -35.08
N ASP A 274 60.35 1.41 -34.42
CA ASP A 274 60.27 0.47 -33.31
C ASP A 274 59.57 1.08 -32.12
N GLU A 275 59.93 2.34 -31.73
CA GLU A 275 59.25 3.09 -30.67
C GLU A 275 57.74 3.27 -30.93
N ALA A 276 57.38 3.64 -32.16
CA ALA A 276 55.98 3.86 -32.50
C ALA A 276 55.15 2.57 -32.49
N VAL A 277 55.74 1.46 -32.99
CA VAL A 277 55.08 0.13 -32.98
C VAL A 277 54.88 -0.33 -31.54
N GLU A 278 55.89 -0.20 -30.68
CA GLU A 278 55.81 -0.57 -29.27
C GLU A 278 54.76 0.25 -28.53
N ALA A 279 54.71 1.57 -28.77
CA ALA A 279 53.71 2.45 -28.18
C ALA A 279 52.26 2.07 -28.63
N ILE A 280 52.06 1.80 -29.93
CA ILE A 280 50.76 1.37 -30.47
C ILE A 280 50.34 0.03 -29.84
N LEU A 281 51.28 -0.95 -29.74
CA LEU A 281 50.98 -2.25 -29.16
C LEU A 281 50.63 -2.13 -27.68
N SER A 282 51.40 -1.35 -26.92
CA SER A 282 51.18 -1.10 -25.50
C SER A 282 49.80 -0.48 -25.24
N GLU A 283 49.43 0.58 -26.00
CA GLU A 283 48.11 1.22 -25.86
C GLU A 283 46.96 0.31 -26.32
N SER A 284 47.17 -0.55 -27.30
CA SER A 284 46.18 -1.53 -27.75
C SER A 284 45.91 -2.60 -26.68
N VAL A 285 46.94 -3.09 -25.99
CA VAL A 285 46.82 -4.02 -24.87
C VAL A 285 46.06 -3.35 -23.71
N ARG A 286 46.46 -2.11 -23.38
CA ARG A 286 45.81 -1.30 -22.35
C ARG A 286 44.32 -1.07 -22.63
N MET A 287 43.94 -0.74 -23.85
CA MET A 287 42.56 -0.59 -24.27
C MET A 287 41.75 -1.89 -24.12
N ARG A 288 42.34 -3.05 -24.46
CA ARG A 288 41.72 -4.34 -24.30
C ARG A 288 41.40 -4.61 -22.81
N GLU A 289 42.41 -4.45 -21.94
CA GLU A 289 42.23 -4.62 -20.49
C GLU A 289 41.15 -3.71 -19.92
N MET A 290 41.14 -2.44 -20.33
CA MET A 290 40.14 -1.47 -19.93
C MET A 290 38.76 -1.87 -20.40
N THR A 291 38.57 -2.32 -21.65
CA THR A 291 37.25 -2.75 -22.16
C THR A 291 36.75 -4.01 -21.45
N GLU A 292 37.62 -4.95 -21.09
CA GLU A 292 37.28 -6.13 -20.30
C GLU A 292 36.79 -5.73 -18.88
N GLN A 293 37.50 -4.78 -18.23
CA GLN A 293 37.08 -4.26 -16.91
C GLN A 293 35.75 -3.52 -16.99
N LEU A 294 35.54 -2.70 -18.03
CA LEU A 294 34.27 -1.99 -18.26
C LEU A 294 33.11 -2.95 -18.48
N LEU A 295 33.32 -4.03 -19.26
CA LEU A 295 32.30 -5.07 -19.46
C LEU A 295 31.93 -5.80 -18.16
N LEU A 296 32.90 -6.04 -17.29
CA LEU A 296 32.64 -6.63 -15.96
C LEU A 296 31.86 -5.68 -15.06
N LEU A 297 32.23 -4.39 -15.02
CA LEU A 297 31.57 -3.36 -14.24
C LEU A 297 30.18 -2.98 -14.78
N ALA A 298 29.89 -3.24 -16.04
CA ALA A 298 28.56 -3.06 -16.63
C ALA A 298 27.58 -4.20 -16.29
N LYS A 299 28.10 -5.38 -15.90
CA LYS A 299 27.26 -6.49 -15.44
C LYS A 299 26.78 -6.24 -14.03
N GLN A 300 25.51 -6.55 -13.75
CA GLN A 300 24.99 -6.57 -12.38
C GLN A 300 25.59 -7.77 -11.62
N PRO A 301 25.82 -7.65 -10.30
CA PRO A 301 26.37 -8.74 -9.48
C PRO A 301 25.62 -10.08 -9.63
N GLU A 302 24.30 -10.03 -9.83
CA GLU A 302 23.45 -11.21 -10.04
C GLU A 302 23.75 -11.95 -11.36
N GLN A 303 24.39 -11.28 -12.33
CA GLN A 303 24.77 -11.85 -13.62
C GLN A 303 26.18 -12.47 -13.64
N TRP A 304 26.88 -12.41 -12.52
CA TRP A 304 28.28 -12.88 -12.46
C TRP A 304 28.42 -14.39 -12.29
N ASN A 305 27.32 -15.14 -12.21
CA ASN A 305 27.29 -16.61 -12.09
C ASN A 305 28.28 -17.14 -11.04
N ILE A 306 28.10 -16.68 -9.78
CA ILE A 306 28.98 -17.00 -8.67
C ILE A 306 28.86 -18.49 -8.32
N GLN A 307 29.99 -19.18 -8.27
CA GLN A 307 30.11 -20.58 -7.90
C GLN A 307 30.81 -20.71 -6.55
N LEU A 308 30.02 -20.82 -5.51
CA LEU A 308 30.55 -20.95 -4.15
C LEU A 308 31.01 -22.40 -3.90
N GLU A 309 32.28 -22.56 -3.59
CA GLU A 309 32.87 -23.84 -3.25
C GLU A 309 33.80 -23.71 -2.03
N ARG A 310 34.17 -24.85 -1.44
CA ARG A 310 35.08 -24.87 -0.31
C ARG A 310 36.53 -24.76 -0.81
N LEU A 311 37.21 -23.67 -0.44
CA LEU A 311 38.55 -23.32 -0.91
C LEU A 311 39.55 -23.29 0.25
N ASP A 312 40.74 -23.76 -0.05
CA ASP A 312 41.91 -23.52 0.79
C ASP A 312 42.59 -22.24 0.36
N ILE A 313 42.42 -21.18 1.17
CA ILE A 313 42.92 -19.84 0.90
C ILE A 313 44.45 -19.79 0.83
N THR A 314 45.12 -20.53 1.66
CA THR A 314 46.59 -20.58 1.67
C THR A 314 47.12 -21.11 0.33
N ARG A 315 46.56 -22.21 -0.15
CA ARG A 315 46.89 -22.80 -1.44
C ARG A 315 46.58 -21.81 -2.59
N LEU A 316 45.40 -21.19 -2.57
CA LEU A 316 44.96 -20.24 -3.60
C LEU A 316 45.89 -19.02 -3.66
N ALA A 317 46.26 -18.45 -2.51
CA ALA A 317 47.18 -17.33 -2.41
C ALA A 317 48.56 -17.67 -2.95
N GLN A 318 49.11 -18.84 -2.56
CA GLN A 318 50.42 -19.35 -3.03
C GLN A 318 50.42 -19.60 -4.55
N GLU A 319 49.37 -20.21 -5.10
CA GLU A 319 49.24 -20.39 -6.57
C GLU A 319 49.16 -19.04 -7.30
N SER A 320 48.37 -18.10 -6.78
CA SER A 320 48.18 -16.79 -7.40
C SER A 320 49.46 -15.94 -7.32
N THR A 321 50.15 -15.93 -6.20
CA THR A 321 51.43 -15.18 -6.06
C THR A 321 52.52 -15.79 -6.89
N ARG A 322 52.58 -17.12 -7.05
CA ARG A 322 53.52 -17.80 -7.94
C ARG A 322 53.28 -17.39 -9.41
N ALA A 323 52.00 -17.47 -9.87
CA ALA A 323 51.63 -17.08 -11.22
C ALA A 323 51.93 -15.59 -11.48
N PHE A 324 51.67 -14.71 -10.49
CA PHE A 324 51.98 -13.29 -10.61
C PHE A 324 53.50 -13.03 -10.68
N ARG A 325 54.32 -13.72 -9.87
CA ARG A 325 55.80 -13.63 -9.88
C ARG A 325 56.36 -14.02 -11.23
N GLU A 326 55.88 -15.11 -11.83
CA GLU A 326 56.29 -15.60 -13.14
C GLU A 326 55.92 -14.63 -14.27
N ALA A 327 54.67 -14.06 -14.20
CA ALA A 327 54.17 -13.18 -15.26
C ALA A 327 54.83 -11.79 -15.26
N TYR A 328 55.14 -11.23 -14.10
CA TYR A 328 55.59 -9.84 -13.95
C TYR A 328 57.03 -9.71 -13.48
N HIS A 329 57.76 -10.83 -13.24
CA HIS A 329 59.15 -10.85 -12.72
C HIS A 329 59.32 -10.00 -11.46
N ARG A 330 58.27 -10.00 -10.58
CA ARG A 330 58.19 -9.22 -9.36
C ARG A 330 58.33 -10.16 -8.16
N GLU A 331 59.16 -9.75 -7.19
CA GLU A 331 59.31 -10.46 -5.94
C GLU A 331 58.03 -10.32 -5.10
N VAL A 332 57.46 -11.45 -4.70
CA VAL A 332 56.23 -11.51 -3.91
C VAL A 332 56.42 -12.59 -2.84
N ASP A 333 56.43 -12.21 -1.58
CA ASP A 333 56.50 -13.12 -0.46
C ASP A 333 55.08 -13.51 0.00
N CYS A 334 54.87 -14.75 0.28
CA CYS A 334 53.55 -15.24 0.74
C CYS A 334 53.69 -16.11 1.96
N ASP A 335 52.96 -15.73 3.02
CA ASP A 335 52.91 -16.52 4.26
C ASP A 335 52.33 -17.92 4.06
N ASP A 336 52.76 -18.86 4.92
CA ASP A 336 52.18 -20.21 5.00
C ASP A 336 51.74 -20.50 6.45
N PRO A 337 50.59 -20.00 6.88
CA PRO A 337 50.07 -20.28 8.23
C PRO A 337 49.41 -21.67 8.36
N GLY A 338 49.46 -22.51 7.33
CA GLY A 338 48.67 -23.73 7.19
C GLY A 338 47.32 -23.51 6.50
N SER A 339 46.58 -24.59 6.28
CA SER A 339 45.34 -24.56 5.49
C SER A 339 44.23 -23.72 6.17
N ILE A 340 43.75 -22.70 5.51
CA ILE A 340 42.60 -21.88 5.94
C ILE A 340 41.43 -22.09 4.96
N TRP A 341 40.32 -22.64 5.47
CA TRP A 341 39.18 -23.01 4.65
C TRP A 341 38.08 -21.98 4.71
N VAL A 342 37.61 -21.55 3.53
CA VAL A 342 36.45 -20.64 3.37
C VAL A 342 35.47 -21.20 2.33
N ILE A 343 34.26 -20.64 2.25
CA ILE A 343 33.35 -20.88 1.14
C ILE A 343 33.33 -19.60 0.29
N SER A 344 33.80 -19.71 -0.95
CA SER A 344 33.87 -18.57 -1.88
C SER A 344 33.94 -19.05 -3.34
N ASP A 345 34.03 -18.12 -4.29
CA ASP A 345 34.28 -18.40 -5.71
C ASP A 345 35.77 -18.26 -6.01
N GLU A 346 36.40 -19.37 -6.44
CA GLU A 346 37.85 -19.42 -6.72
C GLU A 346 38.27 -18.40 -7.78
N SER A 347 37.53 -18.37 -8.88
CA SER A 347 37.84 -17.49 -10.04
C SER A 347 37.77 -16.00 -9.65
N LYS A 348 36.74 -15.63 -8.90
CA LYS A 348 36.53 -14.26 -8.44
C LYS A 348 37.55 -13.83 -7.40
N LEU A 349 37.90 -14.75 -6.50
CA LEU A 349 38.91 -14.47 -5.48
C LEU A 349 40.31 -14.34 -6.11
N LYS A 350 40.66 -15.20 -7.06
CA LYS A 350 41.90 -15.05 -7.86
C LYS A 350 41.93 -13.70 -8.58
N GLN A 351 40.81 -13.30 -9.20
CA GLN A 351 40.70 -12.01 -9.88
C GLN A 351 40.93 -10.83 -8.93
N MET A 352 40.35 -10.85 -7.71
CA MET A 352 40.59 -9.83 -6.70
C MET A 352 42.06 -9.78 -6.27
N LEU A 353 42.67 -10.94 -6.02
CA LEU A 353 44.12 -11.00 -5.68
C LEU A 353 44.99 -10.38 -6.77
N PHE A 354 44.74 -10.73 -8.04
CA PHE A 354 45.49 -10.13 -9.16
C PHE A 354 45.30 -8.62 -9.26
N ILE A 355 44.09 -8.09 -9.05
CA ILE A 355 43.85 -6.63 -9.05
C ILE A 355 44.66 -5.95 -7.93
N LEU A 356 44.68 -6.50 -6.71
CA LEU A 356 45.41 -5.90 -5.60
C LEU A 356 46.92 -6.05 -5.73
N LEU A 357 47.40 -7.18 -6.20
CA LEU A 357 48.83 -7.39 -6.52
C LEU A 357 49.32 -6.48 -7.64
N ASP A 358 48.52 -6.25 -8.67
CA ASP A 358 48.87 -5.35 -9.79
C ASP A 358 48.90 -3.89 -9.32
N ASN A 359 48.02 -3.51 -8.41
CA ASN A 359 48.09 -2.19 -7.77
C ASN A 359 49.37 -2.05 -6.94
N ALA A 360 49.71 -3.03 -6.11
CA ALA A 360 50.95 -3.03 -5.33
C ALA A 360 52.18 -2.93 -6.25
N ARG A 361 52.19 -3.68 -7.35
CA ARG A 361 53.27 -3.60 -8.39
C ARG A 361 53.39 -2.24 -9.04
N LYS A 362 52.27 -1.59 -9.34
CA LYS A 362 52.24 -0.29 -10.04
C LYS A 362 52.71 0.86 -9.17
N TYR A 363 52.48 0.77 -7.85
CA TYR A 363 52.73 1.88 -6.92
C TYR A 363 53.90 1.65 -5.97
N SER A 364 54.57 0.48 -6.03
CA SER A 364 55.82 0.21 -5.30
C SER A 364 56.90 -0.39 -6.21
N GLU A 365 58.15 -0.28 -5.79
CA GLU A 365 59.30 -0.93 -6.44
C GLU A 365 59.88 -2.09 -5.61
N ASP A 366 59.59 -2.16 -4.33
CA ASP A 366 60.08 -3.18 -3.40
C ASP A 366 59.25 -4.47 -3.46
N ALA A 367 59.67 -5.53 -2.79
CA ALA A 367 58.98 -6.79 -2.66
C ALA A 367 57.56 -6.56 -2.11
N ILE A 368 56.57 -7.31 -2.63
CA ILE A 368 55.19 -7.30 -2.16
C ILE A 368 55.05 -8.45 -1.13
N GLU A 369 54.44 -8.16 0.00
CA GLU A 369 54.17 -9.16 1.02
C GLU A 369 52.69 -9.54 1.05
N VAL A 370 52.39 -10.85 1.01
CA VAL A 370 51.05 -11.41 1.15
C VAL A 370 50.92 -12.12 2.47
N ARG A 371 50.19 -11.55 3.41
CA ARG A 371 49.97 -12.14 4.74
C ARG A 371 48.57 -12.77 4.81
N LEU A 372 48.51 -13.92 5.47
CA LEU A 372 47.28 -14.66 5.65
C LEU A 372 46.97 -14.78 7.16
N GLU A 373 45.85 -14.24 7.57
CA GLU A 373 45.44 -14.27 8.98
C GLU A 373 44.04 -14.90 9.12
N ALA A 374 43.90 -15.84 10.05
CA ALA A 374 42.58 -16.34 10.47
C ALA A 374 42.32 -15.87 11.89
N LYS A 375 41.33 -15.01 12.10
CA LYS A 375 40.99 -14.46 13.41
C LYS A 375 39.49 -14.58 13.68
N GLY A 376 39.12 -15.46 14.58
CA GLY A 376 37.73 -15.72 14.93
C GLY A 376 36.95 -16.30 13.75
N GLN A 377 35.96 -15.56 13.26
CA GLN A 377 35.09 -15.94 12.13
C GLN A 377 35.51 -15.29 10.81
N GLU A 378 36.63 -14.62 10.75
CA GLU A 378 37.12 -13.94 9.56
C GLU A 378 38.49 -14.45 9.13
N CYS A 379 38.66 -14.62 7.82
CA CYS A 379 39.93 -14.81 7.16
C CYS A 379 40.32 -13.53 6.45
N ARG A 380 41.55 -13.05 6.64
CA ARG A 380 42.13 -11.90 5.99
C ARG A 380 43.27 -12.30 5.08
N ILE A 381 43.25 -11.79 3.84
CA ILE A 381 44.36 -11.84 2.90
C ILE A 381 44.84 -10.42 2.76
N CYS A 382 46.00 -10.10 3.33
CA CYS A 382 46.59 -8.77 3.33
C CYS A 382 47.71 -8.70 2.29
N ILE A 383 47.60 -7.80 1.33
CA ILE A 383 48.62 -7.48 0.34
C ILE A 383 49.28 -6.18 0.80
N VAL A 384 50.57 -6.22 1.13
CA VAL A 384 51.29 -5.07 1.68
C VAL A 384 52.38 -4.66 0.70
N ASP A 385 52.41 -3.39 0.35
CA ASP A 385 53.44 -2.73 -0.42
C ASP A 385 54.11 -1.61 0.36
N SER A 386 55.41 -1.34 0.04
CA SER A 386 56.17 -0.20 0.58
C SER A 386 56.26 0.94 -0.45
N GLY A 387 55.14 1.21 -1.12
CA GLY A 387 55.08 2.21 -2.18
C GLY A 387 54.83 3.63 -1.68
N ILE A 388 54.36 4.46 -2.60
CA ILE A 388 54.10 5.90 -2.34
C ILE A 388 53.02 6.15 -1.30
N GLY A 389 52.17 5.17 -1.03
CA GLY A 389 51.01 5.31 -0.15
C GLY A 389 50.01 6.37 -0.65
N MET A 390 49.02 6.67 0.20
CA MET A 390 48.03 7.70 -0.07
C MET A 390 47.54 8.39 1.22
N PRO A 391 47.08 9.63 1.14
CA PRO A 391 46.49 10.35 2.29
C PRO A 391 45.19 9.66 2.77
N GLU A 392 44.88 9.71 4.04
CA GLU A 392 43.69 9.12 4.64
C GLU A 392 42.41 9.63 4.02
N GLU A 393 42.35 10.90 3.62
CA GLU A 393 41.21 11.55 2.97
C GLU A 393 40.84 10.94 1.62
N GLU A 394 41.80 10.28 0.97
CA GLU A 394 41.63 9.66 -0.35
C GLU A 394 41.12 8.19 -0.25
N LEU A 395 41.31 7.52 0.88
CA LEU A 395 40.97 6.09 1.05
C LEU A 395 39.51 5.76 0.76
N SER A 396 38.60 6.68 1.02
CA SER A 396 37.18 6.49 0.69
C SER A 396 36.87 6.63 -0.80
N LYS A 397 37.64 7.46 -1.51
CA LYS A 397 37.43 7.82 -2.91
C LYS A 397 38.09 6.84 -3.90
N VAL A 398 39.17 6.16 -3.49
CA VAL A 398 39.91 5.25 -4.38
C VAL A 398 39.09 4.04 -4.84
N PHE A 399 37.93 3.80 -4.23
CA PHE A 399 36.95 2.80 -4.67
C PHE A 399 35.96 3.35 -5.72
N ASP A 400 35.98 4.66 -5.98
CA ASP A 400 35.16 5.24 -7.04
C ASP A 400 35.76 4.91 -8.41
N ARG A 401 34.89 4.71 -9.39
CA ARG A 401 35.30 4.33 -10.75
C ARG A 401 36.10 5.48 -11.38
N PHE A 402 37.23 5.14 -12.07
CA PHE A 402 38.15 6.08 -12.70
C PHE A 402 38.87 7.04 -11.76
N TYR A 403 38.70 6.90 -10.41
CA TYR A 403 39.38 7.75 -9.47
C TYR A 403 40.86 7.42 -9.37
N ARG A 404 41.70 8.48 -9.29
CA ARG A 404 43.17 8.39 -9.15
C ARG A 404 43.64 9.52 -8.24
N VAL A 405 44.47 9.20 -7.25
CA VAL A 405 44.96 10.16 -6.24
C VAL A 405 45.77 11.29 -6.85
N ASP A 406 46.63 11.04 -7.83
CA ASP A 406 47.40 12.08 -8.52
C ASP A 406 47.65 11.70 -9.99
N PRO A 407 46.87 12.29 -10.94
CA PRO A 407 47.06 12.04 -12.38
C PRO A 407 48.38 12.57 -12.95
N ALA A 408 49.05 13.57 -12.31
CA ALA A 408 50.24 14.21 -12.80
C ALA A 408 51.51 13.44 -12.41
N ARG A 409 51.60 12.88 -11.23
CA ARG A 409 52.74 12.07 -10.75
C ARG A 409 52.88 10.73 -11.48
N THR A 410 51.78 10.17 -11.93
CA THR A 410 51.74 8.88 -12.62
C THR A 410 52.24 8.94 -14.09
N ARG A 411 52.28 10.13 -14.72
CA ARG A 411 52.78 10.28 -16.09
C ARG A 411 54.31 10.23 -16.21
N SER A 412 55.02 10.58 -15.15
CA SER A 412 56.51 10.59 -15.13
C SER A 412 57.16 9.28 -14.68
N GLY A 413 56.38 8.34 -14.09
CA GLY A 413 56.91 7.08 -13.52
C GLY A 413 56.38 5.78 -14.11
N GLY A 414 55.67 5.79 -15.27
CA GLY A 414 55.25 4.56 -15.95
C GLY A 414 54.05 3.83 -15.33
N ALA A 415 53.52 4.25 -14.20
CA ALA A 415 52.39 3.64 -13.54
C ALA A 415 51.05 4.08 -14.14
N SER A 416 50.66 3.47 -15.29
CA SER A 416 49.41 3.77 -15.98
C SER A 416 48.30 2.83 -15.52
N GLY A 417 47.40 3.30 -14.62
CA GLY A 417 46.20 2.57 -14.18
C GLY A 417 44.92 3.17 -14.76
N SER A 418 43.91 2.35 -15.03
CA SER A 418 42.59 2.78 -15.52
C SER A 418 41.71 3.43 -14.44
N GLY A 419 42.07 3.30 -13.14
CA GLY A 419 41.21 3.69 -12.01
C GLY A 419 39.98 2.79 -11.83
N LEU A 420 39.92 1.66 -12.51
CA LEU A 420 38.80 0.71 -12.45
C LEU A 420 39.07 -0.51 -11.52
N GLY A 421 40.34 -0.78 -11.20
CA GLY A 421 40.74 -2.01 -10.49
C GLY A 421 40.09 -2.09 -9.10
N LEU A 422 40.27 -1.09 -8.26
CA LEU A 422 39.74 -1.11 -6.88
C LEU A 422 38.22 -1.09 -6.83
N SER A 423 37.54 -0.38 -7.75
CA SER A 423 36.08 -0.42 -7.86
C SER A 423 35.60 -1.80 -8.27
N LEU A 424 36.28 -2.48 -9.21
CA LEU A 424 35.98 -3.85 -9.59
C LEU A 424 36.23 -4.85 -8.44
N ALA A 425 37.31 -4.70 -7.69
CA ALA A 425 37.58 -5.54 -6.51
C ALA A 425 36.50 -5.39 -5.46
N LYS A 426 35.99 -4.18 -5.22
CA LYS A 426 34.88 -3.90 -4.31
C LYS A 426 33.57 -4.54 -4.79
N ASP A 427 33.25 -4.45 -6.09
CA ASP A 427 32.04 -5.04 -6.66
C ASP A 427 32.11 -6.57 -6.61
N ILE A 428 33.29 -7.18 -6.92
CA ILE A 428 33.53 -8.62 -6.77
C ILE A 428 33.37 -9.06 -5.31
N ALA A 429 33.97 -8.33 -4.37
CA ALA A 429 33.89 -8.63 -2.95
C ALA A 429 32.42 -8.69 -2.48
N GLY A 430 31.62 -7.68 -2.84
CA GLY A 430 30.20 -7.67 -2.55
C GLY A 430 29.44 -8.89 -3.10
N ALA A 431 29.79 -9.33 -4.32
CA ALA A 431 29.16 -10.48 -4.96
C ALA A 431 29.47 -11.82 -4.29
N ILE A 432 30.69 -12.01 -3.76
CA ILE A 432 31.12 -13.25 -3.08
C ILE A 432 30.95 -13.20 -1.57
N GLY A 433 30.33 -12.14 -1.02
CA GLY A 433 30.14 -11.97 0.43
C GLY A 433 31.42 -11.61 1.20
N ALA A 434 32.44 -11.08 0.50
CA ALA A 434 33.68 -10.57 1.08
C ALA A 434 33.66 -9.05 1.28
N ARG A 435 34.70 -8.50 1.89
CA ARG A 435 34.95 -7.05 1.99
C ARG A 435 36.39 -6.73 1.61
N VAL A 436 36.62 -5.56 1.02
CA VAL A 436 37.95 -5.01 0.78
C VAL A 436 38.18 -3.81 1.67
N GLU A 437 39.28 -3.82 2.41
CA GLU A 437 39.71 -2.70 3.25
C GLU A 437 41.10 -2.24 2.82
N LEU A 438 41.35 -0.94 2.90
CA LEU A 438 42.63 -0.33 2.62
C LEU A 438 43.12 0.44 3.84
N LYS A 439 44.40 0.26 4.16
CA LYS A 439 45.14 1.11 5.11
C LYS A 439 46.35 1.64 4.36
N SER A 440 46.57 2.92 4.39
CA SER A 440 47.71 3.54 3.69
C SER A 440 48.17 4.79 4.42
N ALA A 441 49.45 5.05 4.31
CA ALA A 441 50.05 6.31 4.74
C ALA A 441 51.01 6.80 3.67
N GLU A 442 50.98 8.11 3.37
CA GLU A 442 51.83 8.72 2.33
C GLU A 442 53.30 8.51 2.66
N GLY A 443 54.10 8.01 1.70
CA GLY A 443 55.50 7.69 1.84
C GLY A 443 55.86 6.43 2.63
N VAL A 444 54.84 5.67 3.09
CA VAL A 444 55.03 4.44 3.84
C VAL A 444 54.62 3.22 3.06
N GLY A 445 53.48 3.30 2.32
CA GLY A 445 52.94 2.22 1.52
C GLY A 445 51.47 1.95 1.80
N THR A 446 50.96 0.82 1.25
CA THR A 446 49.55 0.45 1.37
C THR A 446 49.40 -1.02 1.79
N GLU A 447 48.44 -1.27 2.70
CA GLU A 447 47.93 -2.60 3.05
C GLU A 447 46.50 -2.71 2.49
N ALA A 448 46.33 -3.57 1.48
CA ALA A 448 45.03 -3.92 0.92
C ALA A 448 44.59 -5.29 1.45
N SER A 449 43.47 -5.37 2.11
CA SER A 449 42.98 -6.58 2.77
C SER A 449 41.67 -7.08 2.14
N ILE A 450 41.61 -8.37 1.78
CA ILE A 450 40.38 -9.09 1.45
C ILE A 450 39.93 -9.83 2.70
N ILE A 451 38.71 -9.59 3.14
CA ILE A 451 38.13 -10.17 4.35
C ILE A 451 36.98 -11.09 3.95
N LEU A 452 37.12 -12.36 4.29
CA LEU A 452 36.15 -13.41 4.01
C LEU A 452 35.62 -14.02 5.31
N PRO A 453 34.34 -14.41 5.39
CA PRO A 453 33.85 -15.19 6.52
C PRO A 453 34.42 -16.60 6.48
N VAL A 454 35.00 -17.06 7.61
CA VAL A 454 35.45 -18.44 7.77
C VAL A 454 34.24 -19.34 7.94
N SER A 455 34.13 -20.39 7.16
CA SER A 455 33.13 -21.42 7.43
C SER A 455 33.53 -22.22 8.68
N VAL A 456 32.89 -21.86 9.81
CA VAL A 456 33.02 -22.68 11.03
C VAL A 456 32.45 -24.06 10.72
N GLN A 457 33.30 -25.09 10.76
CA GLN A 457 32.87 -26.48 10.78
C GLN A 457 31.94 -26.67 11.98
N THR A 458 30.62 -26.60 11.79
CA THR A 458 29.71 -27.28 12.70
C THR A 458 29.92 -28.77 12.45
N THR A 459 30.69 -29.39 13.32
CA THR A 459 30.81 -30.85 13.44
C THR A 459 29.40 -31.40 13.71
N LEU A 460 28.68 -31.71 12.64
CA LEU A 460 27.55 -32.64 12.69
C LEU A 460 28.07 -34.02 12.35
N PHE A 461 28.73 -34.63 13.33
CA PHE A 461 28.86 -36.09 13.44
C PHE A 461 28.20 -36.47 14.77
N SER A 462 26.98 -36.95 14.73
CA SER A 462 26.46 -38.02 15.58
C SER A 462 25.22 -38.61 14.94
#